data_ae5778886725aa1411001c80ae28f356
#
_entry.id   ae5778886725aa1411001c80ae28f356
#
_cell.length_a   1.000
_cell.length_b   1.000
_cell.length_c   1.000
_cell.angle_alpha   90.00
_cell.angle_beta   90.00
_cell.angle_gamma   90.00
#
_symmetry.space_group_name_H-M   'P 1'
#
loop_
_entity.id
_entity.type
_entity.pdbx_description
1 polymer ?
#
loop_
_entity_poly.entity_id
_entity_poly.type
_entity_poly.pdbx_seq_one_letter_code
_entity_poly.pdbx_strand_id
1 'polypeptide(L)'
;VDKEDSRILILADGMGSGIRANILATLTSKIIATMMYNDMTIDEVVATIAKTLPLSSINGVAYSTFSIIQVYHTGEIYVAEYDNPECILIRQGKLKALPFSYRKIEGKKIRECRFQTVPGDALAIMSDGCLYCGTGDIMNYRWDWNALANCCETCADKTRTAAQMADMMNKACAD
;
A
#
# COMPACT_ATOMS: atom_id res chain seq x y z
N VAL A 1 -5.46 -8.26 -9.39
CA VAL A 1 -6.50 -9.27 -9.66
C VAL A 1 -7.67 -8.60 -10.34
N ASP A 2 -8.09 -9.14 -11.48
CA ASP A 2 -9.25 -8.60 -12.21
C ASP A 2 -10.50 -9.39 -11.83
N LYS A 3 -11.58 -8.67 -11.51
CA LYS A 3 -12.94 -9.17 -11.27
C LYS A 3 -13.88 -8.59 -12.32
N GLU A 4 -15.10 -9.10 -12.37
CA GLU A 4 -16.12 -8.64 -13.31
C GLU A 4 -16.49 -7.16 -13.10
N ASP A 5 -16.55 -6.73 -11.84
CA ASP A 5 -16.98 -5.37 -11.42
C ASP A 5 -15.85 -4.45 -10.98
N SER A 6 -14.66 -5.00 -10.76
CA SER A 6 -13.56 -4.25 -10.14
C SER A 6 -12.18 -4.83 -10.47
N ARG A 7 -11.16 -4.03 -10.20
CA ARG A 7 -9.75 -4.46 -10.21
C ARG A 7 -9.14 -4.27 -8.85
N ILE A 8 -8.42 -5.29 -8.34
CA ILE A 8 -7.77 -5.26 -7.04
C ILE A 8 -6.25 -5.23 -7.23
N LEU A 9 -5.63 -4.21 -6.65
CA LEU A 9 -4.17 -4.08 -6.53
C LEU A 9 -3.77 -4.37 -5.09
N ILE A 10 -2.68 -5.10 -4.92
CA ILE A 10 -2.18 -5.50 -3.59
C ILE A 10 -0.69 -5.23 -3.56
N LEU A 11 -0.26 -4.45 -2.59
CA LEU A 11 1.12 -4.29 -2.20
C LEU A 11 1.29 -4.97 -0.84
N ALA A 12 2.26 -5.87 -0.73
CA ALA A 12 2.62 -6.49 0.54
C ALA A 12 4.14 -6.43 0.71
N ASP A 13 4.59 -6.13 1.93
CA ASP A 13 5.99 -6.14 2.29
C ASP A 13 6.21 -7.01 3.53
N GLY A 14 7.27 -7.82 3.53
CA GLY A 14 7.59 -8.73 4.61
C GLY A 14 8.69 -8.16 5.50
N MET A 15 8.47 -8.19 6.81
CA MET A 15 9.45 -7.68 7.76
C MET A 15 10.82 -8.34 7.59
N GLY A 16 11.86 -7.52 7.57
CA GLY A 16 13.26 -7.93 7.45
C GLY A 16 13.76 -7.87 6.03
N SER A 17 14.71 -8.74 5.69
CA SER A 17 15.32 -8.79 4.37
C SER A 17 15.54 -10.23 3.90
N GLY A 18 15.79 -10.40 2.60
CA GLY A 18 16.12 -11.67 2.00
C GLY A 18 14.95 -12.62 1.83
N ILE A 19 15.24 -13.93 1.81
CA ILE A 19 14.28 -14.97 1.41
C ILE A 19 13.06 -15.02 2.33
N ARG A 20 13.22 -14.84 3.64
CA ARG A 20 12.09 -14.91 4.60
C ARG A 20 11.10 -13.75 4.38
N ALA A 21 11.59 -12.54 4.23
CA ALA A 21 10.75 -11.37 3.94
C ALA A 21 10.00 -11.55 2.61
N ASN A 22 10.69 -12.03 1.58
CA ASN A 22 10.07 -12.33 0.29
C ASN A 22 8.96 -13.39 0.38
N ILE A 23 9.18 -14.46 1.15
CA ILE A 23 8.16 -15.50 1.39
C ILE A 23 6.94 -14.88 2.11
N LEU A 24 7.14 -14.06 3.15
CA LEU A 24 6.06 -13.40 3.88
C LEU A 24 5.25 -12.47 2.96
N ALA A 25 5.92 -11.61 2.20
CA ALA A 25 5.27 -10.72 1.25
C ALA A 25 4.46 -11.51 0.19
N THR A 26 5.06 -12.57 -0.35
CA THR A 26 4.42 -13.42 -1.36
C THR A 26 3.19 -14.14 -0.79
N LEU A 27 3.29 -14.75 0.39
CA LEU A 27 2.15 -15.42 1.03
C LEU A 27 1.05 -14.42 1.36
N THR A 28 1.39 -13.27 1.95
CA THR A 28 0.42 -12.21 2.27
C THR A 28 -0.34 -11.77 1.04
N SER A 29 0.38 -11.40 -0.03
CA SER A 29 -0.25 -10.94 -1.27
C SER A 29 -1.13 -12.00 -1.92
N LYS A 30 -0.73 -13.28 -1.90
CA LYS A 30 -1.51 -14.40 -2.45
C LYS A 30 -2.75 -14.70 -1.63
N ILE A 31 -2.67 -14.69 -0.30
CA ILE A 31 -3.83 -14.86 0.58
C ILE A 31 -4.84 -13.75 0.31
N ILE A 32 -4.41 -12.49 0.34
CA ILE A 32 -5.28 -11.34 0.06
C ILE A 32 -5.93 -11.47 -1.31
N ALA A 33 -5.12 -11.73 -2.35
CA ALA A 33 -5.60 -11.85 -3.73
C ALA A 33 -6.70 -12.91 -3.88
N THR A 34 -6.47 -14.10 -3.29
CA THR A 34 -7.41 -15.20 -3.38
C THR A 34 -8.70 -14.90 -2.62
N MET A 35 -8.58 -14.36 -1.40
CA MET A 35 -9.75 -14.09 -0.57
C MET A 35 -10.59 -12.94 -1.13
N MET A 36 -9.97 -11.84 -1.54
CA MET A 36 -10.66 -10.70 -2.15
C MET A 36 -11.30 -11.06 -3.50
N TYR A 37 -10.67 -11.95 -4.28
CA TYR A 37 -11.27 -12.47 -5.50
C TYR A 37 -12.58 -13.22 -5.23
N ASN A 38 -12.67 -13.93 -4.10
CA ASN A 38 -13.84 -14.68 -3.66
C ASN A 38 -14.79 -13.87 -2.76
N ASP A 39 -14.77 -12.55 -2.84
CA ASP A 39 -15.67 -11.62 -2.13
C ASP A 39 -15.61 -11.70 -0.60
N MET A 40 -14.53 -12.21 -0.05
CA MET A 40 -14.33 -12.22 1.40
C MET A 40 -14.09 -10.82 1.94
N THR A 41 -14.58 -10.58 3.14
CA THR A 41 -14.44 -9.29 3.81
C THR A 41 -13.02 -9.04 4.28
N ILE A 42 -12.66 -7.77 4.49
CA ILE A 42 -11.34 -7.43 5.04
C ILE A 42 -11.11 -8.04 6.43
N ASP A 43 -12.17 -8.23 7.23
CA ASP A 43 -12.07 -8.88 8.54
C ASP A 43 -11.60 -10.34 8.40
N GLU A 44 -12.20 -11.07 7.48
CA GLU A 44 -11.81 -12.46 7.21
C GLU A 44 -10.39 -12.54 6.64
N VAL A 45 -10.03 -11.62 5.75
CA VAL A 45 -8.67 -11.52 5.20
C VAL A 45 -7.65 -11.31 6.31
N VAL A 46 -7.84 -10.30 7.17
CA VAL A 46 -6.92 -9.97 8.26
C VAL A 46 -6.85 -11.10 9.29
N ALA A 47 -8.00 -11.69 9.65
CA ALA A 47 -8.06 -12.83 10.56
C ALA A 47 -7.29 -14.05 10.00
N THR A 48 -7.41 -14.31 8.70
CA THR A 48 -6.67 -15.39 8.04
C THR A 48 -5.18 -15.14 8.02
N ILE A 49 -4.75 -13.92 7.66
CA ILE A 49 -3.34 -13.53 7.70
C ILE A 49 -2.77 -13.69 9.12
N ALA A 50 -3.50 -13.22 10.13
CA ALA A 50 -3.06 -13.31 11.52
C ALA A 50 -2.88 -14.75 12.02
N LYS A 51 -3.68 -15.69 11.48
CA LYS A 51 -3.64 -17.11 11.87
C LYS A 51 -2.67 -17.96 11.02
N THR A 52 -2.43 -17.55 9.79
CA THR A 52 -1.74 -18.39 8.80
C THR A 52 -0.26 -18.07 8.67
N LEU A 53 0.13 -16.81 8.82
CA LEU A 53 1.54 -16.44 8.69
C LEU A 53 2.37 -16.95 9.86
N PRO A 54 3.55 -17.51 9.58
CA PRO A 54 4.40 -18.05 10.64
C PRO A 54 4.88 -16.94 11.57
N LEU A 55 4.82 -17.22 12.87
CA LEU A 55 5.33 -16.32 13.91
C LEU A 55 6.87 -16.20 13.79
N SER A 56 7.39 -14.96 13.89
CA SER A 56 8.82 -14.74 14.01
C SER A 56 9.35 -15.39 15.28
N SER A 57 10.44 -16.18 15.17
CA SER A 57 11.07 -16.87 16.30
C SER A 57 11.67 -15.92 17.35
N ILE A 58 11.86 -14.64 17.02
CA ILE A 58 12.48 -13.64 17.90
C ILE A 58 11.44 -12.88 18.72
N ASN A 59 10.27 -12.55 18.15
CA ASN A 59 9.24 -11.74 18.81
C ASN A 59 7.84 -12.38 18.80
N GLY A 60 7.69 -13.60 18.31
CA GLY A 60 6.40 -14.31 18.27
C GLY A 60 5.36 -13.70 17.33
N VAL A 61 5.76 -12.77 16.44
CA VAL A 61 4.85 -12.07 15.53
C VAL A 61 5.30 -12.30 14.09
N ALA A 62 4.41 -12.89 13.29
CA ALA A 62 4.56 -12.81 11.84
C ALA A 62 4.12 -11.42 11.41
N TYR A 63 5.00 -10.72 10.74
CA TYR A 63 4.75 -9.35 10.36
C TYR A 63 4.91 -9.19 8.85
N SER A 64 3.85 -8.80 8.21
CA SER A 64 3.86 -8.30 6.85
C SER A 64 2.90 -7.13 6.78
N THR A 65 3.36 -6.03 6.24
CA THR A 65 2.52 -4.87 5.93
C THR A 65 1.77 -5.12 4.63
N PHE A 66 0.66 -4.42 4.43
CA PHE A 66 -0.04 -4.48 3.16
C PHE A 66 -0.88 -3.23 2.88
N SER A 67 -1.08 -2.98 1.59
CA SER A 67 -2.08 -2.04 1.07
C SER A 67 -2.92 -2.77 0.02
N ILE A 68 -4.23 -2.67 0.14
CA ILE A 68 -5.22 -3.21 -0.79
C ILE A 68 -5.95 -2.03 -1.41
N ILE A 69 -6.01 -1.99 -2.73
CA ILE A 69 -6.81 -1.01 -3.46
C ILE A 69 -7.76 -1.77 -4.39
N GLN A 70 -9.04 -1.61 -4.17
CA GLN A 70 -10.06 -2.11 -5.08
C GLN A 70 -10.69 -0.96 -5.84
N VAL A 71 -10.53 -0.99 -7.16
CA VAL A 71 -11.04 0.02 -8.08
C VAL A 71 -12.26 -0.56 -8.77
N TYR A 72 -13.43 -0.04 -8.47
CA TYR A 72 -14.68 -0.44 -9.09
C TYR A 72 -14.89 0.24 -10.43
N HIS A 73 -15.58 -0.41 -11.35
CA HIS A 73 -15.94 0.16 -12.66
C HIS A 73 -16.83 1.41 -12.55
N THR A 74 -17.49 1.58 -11.39
CA THR A 74 -18.27 2.79 -11.05
C THR A 74 -17.38 4.01 -10.78
N GLY A 75 -16.06 3.83 -10.68
CA GLY A 75 -15.10 4.85 -10.27
C GLY A 75 -14.97 5.00 -8.75
N GLU A 76 -15.69 4.20 -7.94
CA GLU A 76 -15.41 4.13 -6.51
C GLU A 76 -14.09 3.38 -6.28
N ILE A 77 -13.31 3.86 -5.30
CA ILE A 77 -12.14 3.16 -4.78
C ILE A 77 -12.36 2.82 -3.30
N TYR A 78 -12.05 1.58 -2.95
CA TYR A 78 -11.86 1.12 -1.59
C TYR A 78 -10.37 0.92 -1.32
N VAL A 79 -9.91 1.44 -0.19
CA VAL A 79 -8.53 1.29 0.29
C VAL A 79 -8.56 0.65 1.67
N ALA A 80 -7.71 -0.35 1.89
CA ALA A 80 -7.43 -0.92 3.21
C ALA A 80 -5.92 -1.10 3.39
N GLU A 81 -5.38 -0.57 4.47
CA GLU A 81 -3.93 -0.56 4.73
C GLU A 81 -3.63 -1.03 6.15
N TYR A 82 -2.57 -1.81 6.25
CA TYR A 82 -1.98 -2.23 7.50
C TYR A 82 -0.48 -1.90 7.51
N ASP A 83 -0.11 -0.95 8.36
CA ASP A 83 1.26 -0.55 8.71
C ASP A 83 2.17 -0.13 7.54
N ASN A 84 1.59 0.16 6.38
CA ASN A 84 2.24 0.87 5.28
C ASN A 84 2.06 2.39 5.44
N PRO A 85 2.89 3.21 4.79
CA PRO A 85 2.62 4.63 4.64
C PRO A 85 1.22 4.86 4.06
N GLU A 86 0.58 5.95 4.48
CA GLU A 86 -0.72 6.34 3.97
C GLU A 86 -0.66 6.56 2.46
N CYS A 87 -1.58 5.96 1.70
CA CYS A 87 -1.63 6.19 0.27
C CYS A 87 -1.94 7.66 -0.06
N ILE A 88 -1.39 8.11 -1.17
CA ILE A 88 -1.40 9.52 -1.58
C ILE A 88 -2.30 9.69 -2.79
N LEU A 89 -3.33 10.54 -2.66
CA LEU A 89 -4.19 10.94 -3.78
C LEU A 89 -3.77 12.30 -4.31
N ILE A 90 -3.42 12.35 -5.59
CA ILE A 90 -3.20 13.60 -6.33
C ILE A 90 -4.39 13.82 -7.27
N ARG A 91 -5.10 14.92 -7.05
CA ARG A 91 -6.24 15.36 -7.87
C ARG A 91 -5.97 16.73 -8.44
N GLN A 92 -6.03 16.85 -9.76
CA GLN A 92 -5.72 18.11 -10.48
C GLN A 92 -4.32 18.66 -10.15
N GLY A 93 -3.34 17.75 -9.98
CA GLY A 93 -1.96 18.10 -9.65
C GLY A 93 -1.75 18.57 -8.21
N LYS A 94 -2.69 18.30 -7.30
CA LYS A 94 -2.63 18.67 -5.89
C LYS A 94 -2.95 17.51 -4.97
N LEU A 95 -2.21 17.46 -3.87
CA LEU A 95 -2.48 16.52 -2.78
C LEU A 95 -3.92 16.69 -2.27
N LYS A 96 -4.63 15.57 -2.11
CA LYS A 96 -5.96 15.51 -1.51
C LYS A 96 -5.95 14.57 -0.33
N ALA A 97 -6.44 15.06 0.80
CA ALA A 97 -6.67 14.22 1.97
C ALA A 97 -7.75 13.17 1.67
N LEU A 98 -7.48 11.94 2.10
CA LEU A 98 -8.41 10.83 2.01
C LEU A 98 -9.21 10.71 3.33
N PRO A 99 -10.50 10.33 3.26
CA PRO A 99 -11.37 10.23 4.43
C PRO A 99 -11.12 8.92 5.21
N PHE A 100 -9.92 8.73 5.72
CA PHE A 100 -9.56 7.51 6.44
C PHE A 100 -10.30 7.37 7.77
N SER A 101 -10.74 6.14 8.01
CA SER A 101 -11.19 5.63 9.29
C SER A 101 -10.27 4.52 9.77
N TYR A 102 -10.30 4.25 11.06
CA TYR A 102 -9.45 3.22 11.69
C TYR A 102 -10.31 2.25 12.46
N ARG A 103 -10.02 0.96 12.30
CA ARG A 103 -10.62 -0.07 13.15
C ARG A 103 -9.59 -1.13 13.53
N LYS A 104 -9.88 -1.87 14.59
CA LYS A 104 -8.98 -2.91 15.08
C LYS A 104 -9.56 -4.28 14.74
N ILE A 105 -8.78 -5.09 14.02
CA ILE A 105 -9.14 -6.46 13.62
C ILE A 105 -8.01 -7.38 14.10
N GLU A 106 -8.32 -8.38 14.89
CA GLU A 106 -7.32 -9.34 15.46
C GLU A 106 -6.08 -8.63 16.03
N GLY A 107 -6.31 -7.53 16.76
CA GLY A 107 -5.24 -6.73 17.35
C GLY A 107 -4.52 -5.77 16.41
N LYS A 108 -4.72 -5.87 15.09
CA LYS A 108 -4.10 -5.01 14.07
C LYS A 108 -4.95 -3.77 13.81
N LYS A 109 -4.31 -2.61 13.77
CA LYS A 109 -4.97 -1.34 13.42
C LYS A 109 -5.04 -1.22 11.91
N ILE A 110 -6.20 -1.43 11.33
CA ILE A 110 -6.45 -1.29 9.90
C ILE A 110 -6.96 0.11 9.61
N ARG A 111 -6.40 0.74 8.60
CA ARG A 111 -6.82 2.03 8.05
C ARG A 111 -7.61 1.78 6.78
N GLU A 112 -8.80 2.37 6.67
CA GLU A 112 -9.68 2.15 5.54
C GLU A 112 -10.32 3.45 5.08
N CYS A 113 -10.53 3.58 3.78
CA CYS A 113 -11.40 4.63 3.22
C CYS A 113 -12.10 4.16 1.94
N ARG A 114 -13.16 4.89 1.60
CA ARG A 114 -13.84 4.82 0.31
C ARG A 114 -13.98 6.23 -0.24
N PHE A 115 -13.78 6.37 -1.53
CA PHE A 115 -13.97 7.66 -2.19
C PHE A 115 -14.25 7.47 -3.68
N GLN A 116 -14.86 8.50 -4.29
CA GLN A 116 -15.12 8.54 -5.72
C GLN A 116 -13.94 9.19 -6.44
N THR A 117 -13.43 8.52 -7.49
CA THR A 117 -12.42 9.10 -8.36
C THR A 117 -13.02 10.01 -9.42
N VAL A 118 -12.18 10.88 -9.95
CA VAL A 118 -12.47 11.68 -11.15
C VAL A 118 -11.35 11.47 -12.18
N PRO A 119 -11.63 11.65 -13.48
CA PRO A 119 -10.62 11.53 -14.50
C PRO A 119 -9.40 12.41 -14.23
N GLY A 120 -8.20 11.82 -14.28
CA GLY A 120 -6.94 12.49 -14.03
C GLY A 120 -6.46 12.40 -12.56
N ASP A 121 -7.18 11.70 -11.69
CA ASP A 121 -6.65 11.33 -10.37
C ASP A 121 -5.46 10.38 -10.52
N ALA A 122 -4.45 10.57 -9.68
CA ALA A 122 -3.36 9.63 -9.49
C ALA A 122 -3.32 9.18 -8.02
N LEU A 123 -3.25 7.86 -7.80
CA LEU A 123 -3.14 7.27 -6.48
C LEU A 123 -1.81 6.54 -6.36
N ALA A 124 -1.01 6.87 -5.36
CA ALA A 124 0.26 6.22 -5.06
C ALA A 124 0.15 5.41 -3.77
N ILE A 125 0.60 4.16 -3.82
CA ILE A 125 0.81 3.28 -2.66
C ILE A 125 2.28 2.89 -2.60
N MET A 126 2.80 2.72 -1.39
CA MET A 126 4.19 2.40 -1.18
C MET A 126 4.38 1.58 0.09
N SER A 127 5.47 0.81 0.18
CA SER A 127 5.90 0.20 1.43
C SER A 127 6.70 1.19 2.27
N ASP A 128 6.95 0.86 3.52
CA ASP A 128 7.73 1.67 4.46
C ASP A 128 9.18 1.89 4.01
N GLY A 129 9.71 1.01 3.15
CA GLY A 129 11.00 1.19 2.51
C GLY A 129 11.16 2.54 1.81
N CYS A 130 10.09 3.14 1.32
CA CYS A 130 10.13 4.48 0.74
C CYS A 130 10.40 5.59 1.78
N LEU A 131 10.05 5.38 3.05
CA LEU A 131 10.34 6.31 4.14
C LEU A 131 11.78 6.18 4.68
N TYR A 132 12.37 4.99 4.50
CA TYR A 132 13.71 4.67 5.01
C TYR A 132 14.77 4.56 3.91
N CYS A 133 14.45 5.05 2.71
CA CYS A 133 15.40 5.08 1.63
C CYS A 133 16.50 6.11 1.91
N GLY A 134 17.73 5.72 1.66
CA GLY A 134 18.92 6.54 1.81
C GLY A 134 20.14 5.70 1.44
N THR A 135 21.11 6.31 0.80
CA THR A 135 22.37 5.65 0.45
C THR A 135 23.34 5.72 1.62
N GLY A 136 23.75 4.55 2.13
CA GLY A 136 24.85 4.44 3.09
C GLY A 136 24.45 4.61 4.57
N ASP A 137 25.46 4.81 5.43
CA ASP A 137 25.39 4.80 6.90
C ASP A 137 24.57 5.94 7.54
N ILE A 138 24.00 6.82 6.75
CA ILE A 138 23.20 7.94 7.22
C ILE A 138 21.76 7.72 6.77
N MET A 139 20.89 7.32 7.72
CA MET A 139 19.44 7.36 7.51
C MET A 139 19.06 8.76 7.06
N ASN A 140 18.48 8.88 5.87
CA ASN A 140 18.07 10.16 5.35
C ASN A 140 16.78 10.61 6.06
N TYR A 141 16.90 11.28 7.20
CA TYR A 141 15.79 11.85 7.98
C TYR A 141 14.96 12.90 7.20
N ARG A 142 15.23 13.10 5.92
CA ARG A 142 14.54 14.09 5.07
C ARG A 142 13.31 13.51 4.37
N TRP A 143 13.18 12.19 4.29
CA TRP A 143 12.04 11.53 3.69
C TRP A 143 11.01 11.17 4.76
N ASP A 144 10.12 12.09 5.02
CA ASP A 144 8.87 11.81 5.74
C ASP A 144 7.71 11.68 4.74
N TRP A 145 6.53 11.41 5.25
CA TRP A 145 5.32 11.30 4.43
C TRP A 145 5.05 12.59 3.62
N ASN A 146 5.34 13.78 4.18
CA ASN A 146 5.14 15.06 3.49
C ASN A 146 6.10 15.21 2.31
N ALA A 147 7.35 14.81 2.46
CA ALA A 147 8.33 14.82 1.38
C ALA A 147 7.91 13.88 0.25
N LEU A 148 7.43 12.68 0.58
CA LEU A 148 6.87 11.74 -0.39
C LEU A 148 5.63 12.32 -1.10
N ALA A 149 4.71 12.93 -0.37
CA ALA A 149 3.53 13.55 -0.94
C ALA A 149 3.88 14.69 -1.92
N ASN A 150 4.84 15.53 -1.57
CA ASN A 150 5.35 16.60 -2.44
C ASN A 150 6.03 16.03 -3.70
N CYS A 151 6.77 14.93 -3.56
CA CYS A 151 7.36 14.24 -4.70
C CYS A 151 6.28 13.66 -5.61
N CYS A 152 5.22 13.05 -5.06
CA CYS A 152 4.07 12.59 -5.81
C CYS A 152 3.38 13.73 -6.56
N GLU A 153 3.18 14.90 -5.95
CA GLU A 153 2.62 16.08 -6.64
C GLU A 153 3.47 16.47 -7.85
N THR A 154 4.81 16.45 -7.68
CA THR A 154 5.75 16.82 -8.75
C THR A 154 5.77 15.78 -9.87
N CYS A 155 5.66 14.50 -9.54
CA CYS A 155 5.65 13.40 -10.50
C CYS A 155 4.31 13.27 -11.23
N ALA A 156 3.21 13.62 -10.59
CA ALA A 156 1.86 13.46 -11.12
C ALA A 156 1.55 14.48 -12.22
N ASP A 157 1.79 14.08 -13.45
CA ASP A 157 1.50 14.85 -14.65
C ASP A 157 0.56 14.05 -15.56
N LYS A 158 -0.48 14.70 -16.07
CA LYS A 158 -1.49 14.09 -16.97
C LYS A 158 -0.90 13.50 -18.25
N THR A 159 0.29 13.93 -18.65
CA THR A 159 1.00 13.43 -19.84
C THR A 159 1.80 12.16 -19.57
N ARG A 160 1.95 11.75 -18.27
CA ARG A 160 2.74 10.60 -17.87
C ARG A 160 1.86 9.40 -17.57
N THR A 161 2.39 8.23 -17.87
CA THR A 161 1.78 6.96 -17.45
C THR A 161 2.09 6.68 -15.97
N ALA A 162 1.29 5.81 -15.33
CA ALA A 162 1.55 5.37 -13.96
C ALA A 162 2.96 4.75 -13.80
N ALA A 163 3.44 4.01 -14.80
CA ALA A 163 4.78 3.43 -14.79
C ALA A 163 5.88 4.51 -14.80
N GLN A 164 5.72 5.57 -15.59
CA GLN A 164 6.66 6.69 -15.61
C GLN A 164 6.67 7.46 -14.27
N MET A 165 5.50 7.68 -13.68
CA MET A 165 5.41 8.31 -12.36
C MET A 165 6.08 7.45 -11.28
N ALA A 166 5.84 6.15 -11.28
CA ALA A 166 6.47 5.21 -10.33
C ALA A 166 8.00 5.16 -10.49
N ASP A 167 8.51 5.16 -11.73
CA ASP A 167 9.95 5.19 -11.99
C ASP A 167 10.61 6.49 -11.48
N MET A 168 9.93 7.63 -11.66
CA MET A 168 10.41 8.91 -11.11
C MET A 168 10.44 8.91 -9.58
N MET A 169 9.40 8.35 -8.93
CA MET A 169 9.37 8.20 -7.48
C MET A 169 10.51 7.31 -6.98
N ASN A 170 10.71 6.16 -7.62
CA ASN A 170 11.78 5.23 -7.25
C ASN A 170 13.17 5.86 -7.40
N LYS A 171 13.40 6.64 -8.45
CA LYS A 171 14.66 7.38 -8.63
C LYS A 171 14.85 8.43 -7.52
N ALA A 172 13.82 9.20 -7.21
CA ALA A 172 13.88 10.20 -6.15
C ALA A 172 14.12 9.58 -4.75
N CYS A 173 13.69 8.33 -4.54
CA CYS A 173 14.00 7.60 -3.31
C CYS A 173 15.44 7.04 -3.29
N ALA A 174 16.05 6.80 -4.44
CA ALA A 174 17.41 6.24 -4.55
C ALA A 174 18.54 7.28 -4.46
N ASP A 175 18.24 8.54 -4.80
CA ASP A 175 19.17 9.69 -4.76
C ASP A 175 19.26 10.30 -3.36
#